data_51b45ecb2b81d024fb220cd123d8414f
#
_entry.id   51b45ecb2b81d024fb220cd123d8414f
#
_cell.length_a   1.000
_cell.length_b   1.000
_cell.length_c   1.000
_cell.angle_alpha   90.00
_cell.angle_beta   90.00
_cell.angle_gamma   90.00
#
_symmetry.space_group_name_H-M   'P 1'
#
loop_
_entity.id
_entity.type
_entity.pdbx_description
1 polymer ?
#
loop_
_entity_poly.entity_id
_entity_poly.type
_entity_poly.pdbx_seq_one_letter_code
_entity_poly.pdbx_strand_id
1 'polypeptide(L)'
;QRQMCIRDSLSKLFLCGAAAQAGIFLTILLAAALGFDLKDAASIGIIGAADGPTSILVSQILDSRYVGAIAVAAYSYMALVPIIQPFAIKLVTTKKERAMRMPYRAQGVSKRLRILFPIVVSVIAGLVAPSSVALVGFLMFGNLIRECGVLTSLSQTAQNELANLITLLLGITIAFSMKADQFVQKETIMIMGLGLVAFVLDTVVGVLFVKALNLFMPRRKINPMIGAAGISAFPMSCLLYTSPSPRDRSLS
;
A
#
# COMPACT_ATOMS: atom_id res chain seq x y z
N GLN A 1 -0.87 -3.43 -18.18
CA GLN A 1 -2.07 -3.24 -17.33
C GLN A 1 -1.74 -2.49 -16.02
N ARG A 2 -0.59 -2.75 -15.33
CA ARG A 2 -0.18 -2.03 -14.11
C ARG A 2 0.03 -0.52 -14.32
N GLN A 3 0.38 -0.08 -15.52
CA GLN A 3 0.58 1.34 -15.85
C GLN A 3 -0.74 2.10 -16.07
N MET A 4 -1.86 1.41 -16.25
CA MET A 4 -3.16 2.03 -16.49
C MET A 4 -3.70 2.83 -15.32
N CYS A 5 -3.54 2.34 -14.08
CA CYS A 5 -4.08 3.00 -12.88
C CYS A 5 -3.32 4.28 -12.50
N ILE A 6 -2.02 4.35 -12.81
CA ILE A 6 -1.14 5.44 -12.36
C ILE A 6 -1.25 6.68 -13.26
N ARG A 7 -1.69 6.53 -14.51
CA ARG A 7 -1.41 7.50 -15.59
C ARG A 7 -2.40 8.65 -15.73
N ASP A 8 -3.65 8.49 -15.32
CA ASP A 8 -4.69 9.49 -15.64
C ASP A 8 -4.94 10.55 -14.57
N SER A 9 -4.35 10.42 -13.39
CA SER A 9 -4.54 11.39 -12.31
C SER A 9 -3.42 11.29 -11.26
N LEU A 10 -2.16 11.40 -11.66
CA LEU A 10 -1.02 11.29 -10.75
C LEU A 10 -1.20 12.17 -9.51
N SER A 11 -1.55 13.45 -9.68
CA SER A 11 -1.80 14.39 -8.58
C SER A 11 -2.98 13.97 -7.70
N LYS A 12 -4.05 13.44 -8.28
CA LYS A 12 -5.22 12.96 -7.52
C LYS A 12 -4.92 11.66 -6.77
N LEU A 13 -4.12 10.79 -7.38
CA LEU A 13 -3.69 9.55 -6.75
C LEU A 13 -2.75 9.81 -5.56
N PHE A 14 -1.82 10.77 -5.69
CA PHE A 14 -1.00 11.23 -4.58
C PHE A 14 -1.84 11.79 -3.44
N LEU A 15 -2.84 12.60 -3.77
CA LEU A 15 -3.75 13.15 -2.77
C LEU A 15 -4.58 12.07 -2.07
N CYS A 16 -5.05 11.06 -2.82
CA CYS A 16 -5.75 9.90 -2.26
C CYS A 16 -4.82 9.05 -1.38
N GLY A 17 -3.56 8.88 -1.78
CA GLY A 17 -2.55 8.19 -0.98
C GLY A 17 -2.26 8.91 0.33
N ALA A 18 -2.05 10.22 0.27
CA ALA A 18 -1.84 11.03 1.47
C ALA A 18 -3.04 10.98 2.42
N ALA A 19 -4.26 11.01 1.89
CA ALA A 19 -5.47 10.92 2.70
C ALA A 19 -5.67 9.54 3.34
N ALA A 20 -5.33 8.46 2.63
CA ALA A 20 -5.39 7.11 3.18
C ALA A 20 -4.48 6.95 4.41
N GLN A 21 -3.33 7.64 4.44
CA GLN A 21 -2.43 7.62 5.60
C GLN A 21 -3.06 8.18 6.88
N ALA A 22 -4.17 8.92 6.80
CA ALA A 22 -4.90 9.37 7.98
C ALA A 22 -5.44 8.20 8.82
N GLY A 23 -5.71 7.05 8.22
CA GLY A 23 -6.09 5.83 8.94
C GLY A 23 -4.96 5.30 9.83
N ILE A 24 -3.70 5.41 9.39
CA ILE A 24 -2.52 5.09 10.21
C ILE A 24 -2.52 5.93 11.49
N PHE A 25 -2.72 7.25 11.38
CA PHE A 25 -2.77 8.14 12.55
C PHE A 25 -3.90 7.78 13.51
N LEU A 26 -5.09 7.46 12.98
CA LEU A 26 -6.21 7.00 13.81
C LEU A 26 -5.87 5.71 14.56
N THR A 27 -5.16 4.79 13.91
CA THR A 27 -4.75 3.54 14.54
C THR A 27 -3.67 3.76 15.59
N ILE A 28 -2.73 4.69 15.37
CA ILE A 28 -1.73 5.08 16.37
C ILE A 28 -2.43 5.61 17.63
N LEU A 29 -3.41 6.50 17.46
CA LEU A 29 -4.19 7.03 18.58
C LEU A 29 -4.95 5.94 19.31
N LEU A 30 -5.55 4.99 18.58
CA LEU A 30 -6.26 3.86 19.17
C LEU A 30 -5.32 2.93 19.93
N ALA A 31 -4.16 2.62 19.39
CA ALA A 31 -3.14 1.79 20.05
C ALA A 31 -2.60 2.47 21.31
N ALA A 32 -2.33 3.78 21.25
CA ALA A 32 -1.92 4.56 22.42
C ALA A 32 -3.02 4.60 23.50
N ALA A 33 -4.29 4.73 23.11
CA ALA A 33 -5.42 4.66 24.05
C ALA A 33 -5.58 3.29 24.72
N LEU A 34 -5.14 2.22 24.06
CA LEU A 34 -5.11 0.86 24.61
C LEU A 34 -3.91 0.59 25.52
N GLY A 35 -3.01 1.58 25.71
CA GLY A 35 -1.89 1.51 26.64
C GLY A 35 -0.56 1.05 26.02
N PHE A 36 -0.45 0.99 24.70
CA PHE A 36 0.84 0.79 24.04
C PHE A 36 1.71 2.04 24.12
N ASP A 37 3.01 1.85 24.29
CA ASP A 37 3.97 2.96 24.17
C ASP A 37 3.91 3.60 22.78
N LEU A 38 4.24 4.89 22.69
CA LEU A 38 4.10 5.64 21.44
C LEU A 38 4.91 5.03 20.29
N LYS A 39 6.09 4.47 20.56
CA LYS A 39 6.91 3.77 19.58
C LYS A 39 6.23 2.50 19.06
N ASP A 40 5.68 1.72 19.97
CA ASP A 40 4.97 0.50 19.64
C ASP A 40 3.66 0.82 18.92
N ALA A 41 2.91 1.84 19.38
CA ALA A 41 1.69 2.30 18.75
C ALA A 41 1.92 2.79 17.30
N ALA A 42 3.02 3.55 17.06
CA ALA A 42 3.40 3.98 15.73
C ALA A 42 3.75 2.78 14.82
N SER A 43 4.48 1.82 15.36
CA SER A 43 4.83 0.59 14.64
C SER A 43 3.60 -0.29 14.30
N ILE A 44 2.61 -0.32 15.18
CA ILE A 44 1.33 -1.01 14.94
C ILE A 44 0.50 -0.28 13.88
N GLY A 45 0.44 1.05 13.94
CA GLY A 45 -0.31 1.86 12.98
C GLY A 45 0.09 1.62 11.53
N ILE A 46 1.38 1.45 11.27
CA ILE A 46 1.92 1.21 9.93
C ILE A 46 1.45 -0.11 9.31
N ILE A 47 0.99 -1.08 10.11
CA ILE A 47 0.40 -2.33 9.58
C ILE A 47 -0.76 -2.02 8.63
N GLY A 48 -1.51 -0.93 8.89
CA GLY A 48 -2.63 -0.50 8.06
C GLY A 48 -2.25 -0.17 6.62
N ALA A 49 -1.01 0.28 6.38
CA ALA A 49 -0.50 0.48 5.02
C ALA A 49 -0.42 -0.80 4.18
N ALA A 50 -0.58 -1.98 4.81
CA ALA A 50 -0.50 -3.31 4.20
C ALA A 50 0.81 -3.54 3.42
N ASP A 51 1.92 -3.04 3.97
CA ASP A 51 3.26 -3.19 3.43
C ASP A 51 4.18 -3.83 4.48
N GLY A 52 4.42 -5.13 4.32
CA GLY A 52 5.23 -5.93 5.24
C GLY A 52 6.65 -5.39 5.44
N PRO A 53 7.44 -5.20 4.37
CA PRO A 53 8.79 -4.69 4.47
C PRO A 53 8.90 -3.34 5.18
N THR A 54 8.00 -2.40 4.85
CA THR A 54 7.97 -1.07 5.49
C THR A 54 7.60 -1.18 6.96
N SER A 55 6.64 -2.03 7.33
CA SER A 55 6.24 -2.24 8.72
C SER A 55 7.40 -2.78 9.56
N ILE A 56 8.20 -3.72 9.02
CA ILE A 56 9.39 -4.24 9.69
C ILE A 56 10.46 -3.14 9.84
N LEU A 57 10.77 -2.44 8.74
CA LEU A 57 11.80 -1.40 8.75
C LEU A 57 11.49 -0.31 9.79
N VAL A 58 10.26 0.18 9.81
CA VAL A 58 9.84 1.24 10.73
C VAL A 58 9.83 0.74 12.17
N SER A 59 9.33 -0.48 12.43
CA SER A 59 9.33 -1.05 13.77
C SER A 59 10.75 -1.28 14.31
N GLN A 60 11.72 -1.59 13.44
CA GLN A 60 13.13 -1.67 13.80
C GLN A 60 13.74 -0.29 14.08
N ILE A 61 13.46 0.72 13.25
CA ILE A 61 13.95 2.10 13.46
C ILE A 61 13.40 2.69 14.77
N LEU A 62 12.15 2.40 15.10
CA LEU A 62 11.50 2.85 16.32
C LEU A 62 11.88 2.01 17.55
N ASP A 63 12.68 0.95 17.36
CA ASP A 63 13.07 0.02 18.42
C ASP A 63 11.86 -0.57 19.17
N SER A 64 10.86 -1.00 18.40
CA SER A 64 9.64 -1.61 18.95
C SER A 64 9.94 -3.00 19.53
N ARG A 65 9.30 -3.31 20.66
CA ARG A 65 9.40 -4.63 21.30
C ARG A 65 8.71 -5.73 20.53
N TYR A 66 7.79 -5.39 19.64
CA TYR A 66 6.88 -6.31 18.96
C TYR A 66 7.18 -6.50 17.47
N VAL A 67 8.44 -6.27 17.03
CA VAL A 67 8.84 -6.38 15.61
C VAL A 67 8.37 -7.70 14.97
N GLY A 68 8.52 -8.83 15.68
CA GLY A 68 8.11 -10.14 15.19
C GLY A 68 6.59 -10.24 14.99
N ALA A 69 5.80 -9.82 15.98
CA ALA A 69 4.34 -9.81 15.89
C ALA A 69 3.82 -8.88 14.80
N ILE A 70 4.43 -7.70 14.66
CA ILE A 70 4.10 -6.70 13.63
C ILE A 70 4.41 -7.26 12.24
N ALA A 71 5.56 -7.91 12.05
CA ALA A 71 5.94 -8.53 10.79
C ALA A 71 4.91 -9.58 10.36
N VAL A 72 4.54 -10.47 11.26
CA VAL A 72 3.54 -11.51 10.98
C VAL A 72 2.18 -10.92 10.65
N ALA A 73 1.72 -9.96 11.45
CA ALA A 73 0.46 -9.27 11.20
C ALA A 73 0.46 -8.60 9.82
N ALA A 74 1.49 -7.81 9.50
CA ALA A 74 1.59 -7.09 8.23
C ALA A 74 1.57 -8.03 7.01
N TYR A 75 2.35 -9.12 7.03
CA TYR A 75 2.36 -10.10 5.94
C TYR A 75 1.06 -10.88 5.84
N SER A 76 0.46 -11.26 6.98
CA SER A 76 -0.84 -11.94 7.00
C SER A 76 -1.92 -11.07 6.37
N TYR A 77 -1.96 -9.78 6.71
CA TYR A 77 -2.95 -8.86 6.13
C TYR A 77 -2.67 -8.54 4.68
N MET A 78 -1.41 -8.43 4.26
CA MET A 78 -1.07 -8.29 2.85
C MET A 78 -1.61 -9.47 2.01
N ALA A 79 -1.55 -10.70 2.54
CA ALA A 79 -2.14 -11.87 1.88
C ALA A 79 -3.68 -11.84 1.87
N LEU A 80 -4.30 -11.23 2.89
CA LEU A 80 -5.75 -11.13 3.03
C LEU A 80 -6.37 -9.92 2.31
N VAL A 81 -5.56 -9.01 1.77
CA VAL A 81 -6.03 -7.83 1.01
C VAL A 81 -7.12 -8.17 -0.01
N PRO A 82 -6.97 -9.21 -0.87
CA PRO A 82 -7.99 -9.52 -1.87
C PRO A 82 -9.35 -9.93 -1.29
N ILE A 83 -9.37 -10.34 -0.03
CA ILE A 83 -10.59 -10.80 0.66
C ILE A 83 -11.20 -9.64 1.46
N ILE A 84 -10.40 -8.97 2.30
CA ILE A 84 -10.88 -7.95 3.25
C ILE A 84 -11.20 -6.64 2.54
N GLN A 85 -10.37 -6.22 1.60
CA GLN A 85 -10.54 -4.94 0.92
C GLN A 85 -11.84 -4.81 0.13
N PRO A 86 -12.30 -5.83 -0.64
CA PRO A 86 -13.62 -5.78 -1.30
C PRO A 86 -14.76 -5.64 -0.32
N PHE A 87 -14.65 -6.28 0.85
CA PHE A 87 -15.66 -6.18 1.90
C PHE A 87 -15.70 -4.76 2.47
N ALA A 88 -14.56 -4.21 2.88
CA ALA A 88 -14.45 -2.84 3.38
C ALA A 88 -14.98 -1.79 2.36
N ILE A 89 -14.63 -1.95 1.09
CA ILE A 89 -15.13 -1.08 0.01
C ILE A 89 -16.65 -1.19 -0.13
N LYS A 90 -17.21 -2.41 -0.06
CA LYS A 90 -18.67 -2.62 -0.19
C LYS A 90 -19.46 -1.98 0.94
N LEU A 91 -18.91 -1.92 2.15
CA LEU A 91 -19.54 -1.26 3.30
C LEU A 91 -19.73 0.24 3.07
N VAL A 92 -18.79 0.87 2.38
CA VAL A 92 -18.72 2.33 2.26
C VAL A 92 -19.19 2.83 0.89
N THR A 93 -19.33 1.95 -0.13
CA THR A 93 -19.70 2.35 -1.49
C THR A 93 -21.00 1.74 -1.96
N THR A 94 -21.76 2.50 -2.75
CA THR A 94 -22.99 2.01 -3.42
C THR A 94 -22.66 1.26 -4.71
N LYS A 95 -23.60 0.41 -5.17
CA LYS A 95 -23.45 -0.32 -6.47
C LYS A 95 -23.26 0.63 -7.65
N LYS A 96 -23.91 1.81 -7.63
CA LYS A 96 -23.78 2.83 -8.69
C LYS A 96 -22.37 3.45 -8.72
N GLU A 97 -21.80 3.73 -7.57
CA GLU A 97 -20.45 4.28 -7.45
C GLU A 97 -19.38 3.28 -7.91
N ARG A 98 -19.53 1.99 -7.59
CA ARG A 98 -18.61 0.93 -8.03
C ARG A 98 -18.68 0.68 -9.54
N ALA A 99 -19.84 0.86 -10.15
CA ALA A 99 -20.04 0.68 -11.60
C ALA A 99 -19.56 1.87 -12.45
N MET A 100 -19.05 2.94 -11.82
CA MET A 100 -18.59 4.14 -12.51
C MET A 100 -17.31 3.84 -13.31
N ARG A 101 -17.43 3.86 -14.67
CA ARG A 101 -16.30 3.70 -15.57
C ARG A 101 -15.54 5.03 -15.69
N MET A 102 -14.24 4.98 -15.57
CA MET A 102 -13.39 6.14 -15.81
C MET A 102 -12.89 6.10 -17.25
N PRO A 103 -13.03 7.20 -18.03
CA PRO A 103 -12.54 7.24 -19.39
C PRO A 103 -11.02 7.16 -19.39
N TYR A 104 -10.49 6.15 -20.03
CA TYR A 104 -9.05 5.99 -20.25
C TYR A 104 -8.58 6.93 -21.35
N ARG A 105 -7.75 7.91 -21.02
CA ARG A 105 -7.03 8.72 -21.99
C ARG A 105 -5.58 8.25 -22.04
N ALA A 106 -5.23 7.56 -23.11
CA ALA A 106 -3.87 7.12 -23.38
C ALA A 106 -2.99 8.31 -23.85
N GLN A 107 -2.67 9.25 -22.95
CA GLN A 107 -1.66 10.25 -23.27
C GLN A 107 -0.27 9.64 -23.11
N GLY A 108 0.48 9.53 -24.20
CA GLY A 108 1.83 9.00 -24.24
C GLY A 108 2.80 9.89 -23.44
N VAL A 109 3.19 9.44 -22.25
CA VAL A 109 4.28 10.10 -21.52
C VAL A 109 5.59 9.84 -22.28
N SER A 110 6.37 10.88 -22.56
CA SER A 110 7.63 10.75 -23.27
C SER A 110 8.61 9.85 -22.51
N LYS A 111 9.46 9.12 -23.23
CA LYS A 111 10.48 8.23 -22.62
C LYS A 111 11.41 9.03 -21.68
N ARG A 112 11.75 10.27 -22.04
CA ARG A 112 12.58 11.15 -21.21
C ARG A 112 11.94 11.44 -19.85
N LEU A 113 10.65 11.72 -19.81
CA LEU A 113 9.94 11.98 -18.55
C LEU A 113 9.85 10.73 -17.67
N ARG A 114 9.72 9.54 -18.27
CA ARG A 114 9.71 8.27 -17.52
C ARG A 114 11.06 7.94 -16.87
N ILE A 115 12.16 8.33 -17.52
CA ILE A 115 13.51 8.16 -16.97
C ILE A 115 13.82 9.23 -15.93
N LEU A 116 13.39 10.48 -16.16
CA LEU A 116 13.64 11.59 -15.23
C LEU A 116 12.84 11.47 -13.93
N PHE A 117 11.63 10.91 -14.00
CA PHE A 117 10.72 10.79 -12.86
C PHE A 117 11.35 10.10 -11.64
N PRO A 118 11.94 8.89 -11.73
CA PRO A 118 12.54 8.23 -10.58
C PRO A 118 13.73 9.00 -9.99
N ILE A 119 14.48 9.71 -10.81
CA ILE A 119 15.61 10.55 -10.35
C ILE A 119 15.08 11.71 -9.51
N VAL A 120 14.11 12.46 -10.05
CA VAL A 120 13.51 13.61 -9.38
C VAL A 120 12.85 13.20 -8.06
N VAL A 121 12.09 12.10 -8.07
CA VAL A 121 11.43 11.60 -6.85
C VAL A 121 12.45 11.19 -5.79
N SER A 122 13.55 10.52 -6.17
CA SER A 122 14.61 10.15 -5.22
C SER A 122 15.29 11.36 -4.61
N VAL A 123 15.56 12.39 -5.41
CA VAL A 123 16.15 13.65 -4.92
C VAL A 123 15.21 14.37 -3.95
N ILE A 124 13.93 14.50 -4.31
CA ILE A 124 12.93 15.14 -3.45
C ILE A 124 12.77 14.36 -2.14
N ALA A 125 12.66 13.04 -2.22
CA ALA A 125 12.56 12.20 -1.03
C ALA A 125 13.79 12.34 -0.11
N GLY A 126 15.00 12.44 -0.69
CA GLY A 126 16.22 12.66 0.05
C GLY A 126 16.30 14.01 0.77
N LEU A 127 15.73 15.05 0.17
CA LEU A 127 15.69 16.38 0.76
C LEU A 127 14.64 16.52 1.86
N VAL A 128 13.46 15.89 1.66
CA VAL A 128 12.31 16.02 2.58
C VAL A 128 12.36 15.02 3.73
N ALA A 129 12.74 13.77 3.44
CA ALA A 129 12.76 12.68 4.39
C ALA A 129 13.99 11.78 4.20
N PRO A 130 15.18 12.17 4.70
CA PRO A 130 16.43 11.43 4.50
C PRO A 130 16.34 9.96 4.95
N SER A 131 15.58 9.66 6.00
CA SER A 131 15.38 8.29 6.51
C SER A 131 14.64 7.37 5.54
N SER A 132 13.85 7.93 4.62
CA SER A 132 13.09 7.16 3.62
C SER A 132 13.88 6.91 2.32
N VAL A 133 15.07 7.51 2.16
CA VAL A 133 15.86 7.44 0.93
C VAL A 133 16.19 6.01 0.54
N ALA A 134 16.53 5.16 1.50
CA ALA A 134 16.84 3.76 1.20
C ALA A 134 15.66 3.06 0.52
N LEU A 135 14.45 3.19 1.09
CA LEU A 135 13.25 2.52 0.58
C LEU A 135 12.81 3.11 -0.77
N VAL A 136 12.66 4.44 -0.82
CA VAL A 136 12.23 5.15 -2.04
C VAL A 136 13.29 5.03 -3.13
N GLY A 137 14.58 5.13 -2.78
CA GLY A 137 15.70 5.04 -3.70
C GLY A 137 15.76 3.68 -4.39
N PHE A 138 15.65 2.58 -3.67
CA PHE A 138 15.63 1.24 -4.27
C PHE A 138 14.41 1.03 -5.16
N LEU A 139 13.24 1.52 -4.76
CA LEU A 139 12.03 1.47 -5.59
C LEU A 139 12.21 2.26 -6.90
N MET A 140 12.73 3.47 -6.80
CA MET A 140 12.97 4.34 -7.95
C MET A 140 14.12 3.83 -8.83
N PHE A 141 15.15 3.24 -8.25
CA PHE A 141 16.22 2.58 -8.98
C PHE A 141 15.71 1.40 -9.82
N GLY A 142 14.88 0.53 -9.23
CA GLY A 142 14.23 -0.55 -9.98
C GLY A 142 13.37 -0.04 -11.14
N ASN A 143 12.64 1.06 -10.92
CA ASN A 143 11.87 1.72 -11.97
C ASN A 143 12.76 2.32 -13.06
N LEU A 144 13.88 2.93 -12.70
CA LEU A 144 14.85 3.50 -13.63
C LEU A 144 15.46 2.42 -14.54
N ILE A 145 15.93 1.32 -13.98
CA ILE A 145 16.46 0.17 -14.74
C ILE A 145 15.45 -0.32 -15.77
N ARG A 146 14.20 -0.42 -15.35
CA ARG A 146 13.10 -0.88 -16.22
C ARG A 146 12.82 0.10 -17.36
N GLU A 147 12.76 1.41 -17.08
CA GLU A 147 12.37 2.43 -18.07
C GLU A 147 13.51 2.83 -19.01
N CYS A 148 14.77 2.64 -18.61
CA CYS A 148 15.92 2.87 -19.50
C CYS A 148 15.88 1.98 -20.74
N GLY A 149 15.41 0.72 -20.59
CA GLY A 149 15.30 -0.22 -21.71
C GLY A 149 16.63 -0.77 -22.23
N VAL A 150 17.77 -0.41 -21.63
CA VAL A 150 19.11 -0.92 -21.96
C VAL A 150 19.47 -2.12 -21.12
N LEU A 151 18.98 -2.17 -19.87
CA LEU A 151 19.27 -3.21 -18.90
C LEU A 151 18.09 -4.20 -18.74
N THR A 152 17.51 -4.64 -19.83
CA THR A 152 16.32 -5.51 -19.83
C THR A 152 16.57 -6.83 -19.12
N SER A 153 17.73 -7.48 -19.34
CA SER A 153 18.10 -8.72 -18.67
C SER A 153 18.22 -8.52 -17.15
N LEU A 154 18.91 -7.45 -16.72
CA LEU A 154 19.05 -7.14 -15.30
C LEU A 154 17.70 -6.84 -14.65
N SER A 155 16.83 -6.13 -15.36
CA SER A 155 15.46 -5.85 -14.90
C SER A 155 14.63 -7.11 -14.74
N GLN A 156 14.77 -8.08 -15.64
CA GLN A 156 14.07 -9.37 -15.56
C GLN A 156 14.60 -10.21 -14.39
N THR A 157 15.92 -10.32 -14.25
CA THR A 157 16.54 -11.03 -13.12
C THR A 157 16.13 -10.42 -11.78
N ALA A 158 16.10 -9.09 -11.67
CA ALA A 158 15.67 -8.43 -10.44
C ALA A 158 14.19 -8.67 -10.12
N GLN A 159 13.33 -8.77 -11.13
CA GLN A 159 11.88 -8.99 -10.94
C GLN A 159 11.50 -10.42 -10.63
N ASN A 160 12.29 -11.39 -11.05
CA ASN A 160 12.00 -12.83 -10.92
C ASN A 160 12.94 -13.48 -9.89
N GLU A 161 14.19 -13.68 -10.26
CA GLU A 161 15.13 -14.48 -9.48
C GLU A 161 15.53 -13.81 -8.16
N LEU A 162 15.91 -12.52 -8.24
CA LEU A 162 16.30 -11.77 -7.05
C LEU A 162 15.09 -11.56 -6.11
N ALA A 163 13.92 -11.25 -6.64
CA ALA A 163 12.71 -11.09 -5.84
C ALA A 163 12.34 -12.40 -5.12
N ASN A 164 12.45 -13.55 -5.79
CA ASN A 164 12.18 -14.85 -5.19
C ASN A 164 13.21 -15.19 -4.10
N LEU A 165 14.51 -14.95 -4.37
CA LEU A 165 15.57 -15.19 -3.41
C LEU A 165 15.40 -14.31 -2.14
N ILE A 166 15.14 -13.01 -2.32
CA ILE A 166 14.91 -12.10 -1.20
C ILE A 166 13.64 -12.48 -0.42
N THR A 167 12.59 -12.91 -1.09
CA THR A 167 11.35 -13.38 -0.44
C THR A 167 11.61 -14.62 0.41
N LEU A 168 12.42 -15.57 -0.10
CA LEU A 168 12.83 -16.74 0.65
C LEU A 168 13.63 -16.36 1.91
N LEU A 169 14.65 -15.52 1.76
CA LEU A 169 15.48 -15.06 2.88
C LEU A 169 14.68 -14.28 3.92
N LEU A 170 13.75 -13.45 3.45
CA LEU A 170 12.84 -12.71 4.31
C LEU A 170 11.93 -13.66 5.10
N GLY A 171 11.36 -14.68 4.45
CA GLY A 171 10.53 -15.69 5.12
C GLY A 171 11.31 -16.43 6.21
N ILE A 172 12.55 -16.82 5.94
CA ILE A 172 13.43 -17.45 6.93
C ILE A 172 13.70 -16.50 8.10
N THR A 173 14.05 -15.25 7.82
CA THR A 173 14.35 -14.25 8.86
C THR A 173 13.14 -14.00 9.76
N ILE A 174 11.95 -13.89 9.18
CA ILE A 174 10.70 -13.73 9.92
C ILE A 174 10.44 -14.97 10.80
N ALA A 175 10.61 -16.18 10.25
CA ALA A 175 10.42 -17.41 11.00
C ALA A 175 11.33 -17.49 12.24
N PHE A 176 12.58 -17.04 12.14
CA PHE A 176 13.49 -16.96 13.30
C PHE A 176 13.05 -15.94 14.36
N SER A 177 12.37 -14.87 13.97
CA SER A 177 11.85 -13.88 14.92
C SER A 177 10.55 -14.32 15.60
N MET A 178 9.90 -15.39 15.10
CA MET A 178 8.66 -15.95 15.64
C MET A 178 8.95 -16.94 16.78
N LYS A 179 9.10 -16.42 18.00
CA LYS A 179 9.20 -17.27 19.19
C LYS A 179 7.80 -17.61 19.70
N ALA A 180 7.54 -18.90 19.97
CA ALA A 180 6.22 -19.37 20.44
C ALA A 180 5.76 -18.64 21.70
N ASP A 181 6.69 -18.36 22.61
CA ASP A 181 6.41 -17.69 23.90
C ASP A 181 5.92 -16.23 23.73
N GLN A 182 6.31 -15.58 22.61
CA GLN A 182 5.90 -14.21 22.30
C GLN A 182 4.61 -14.17 21.47
N PHE A 183 4.27 -15.28 20.82
CA PHE A 183 3.12 -15.32 19.90
C PHE A 183 1.78 -15.51 20.61
N VAL A 184 1.77 -16.19 21.77
CA VAL A 184 0.57 -16.48 22.56
C VAL A 184 0.34 -15.43 23.66
N GLN A 185 0.99 -14.26 23.56
CA GLN A 185 0.79 -13.17 24.51
C GLN A 185 -0.46 -12.35 24.13
N LYS A 186 -1.11 -11.79 25.16
CA LYS A 186 -2.29 -10.94 25.00
C LYS A 186 -2.00 -9.75 24.08
N GLU A 187 -0.81 -9.17 24.22
CA GLU A 187 -0.33 -8.04 23.43
C GLU A 187 -0.25 -8.39 21.94
N THR A 188 0.25 -9.57 21.61
CA THR A 188 0.35 -10.03 20.20
C THR A 188 -1.03 -10.19 19.57
N ILE A 189 -2.00 -10.76 20.31
CA ILE A 189 -3.38 -10.88 19.82
C ILE A 189 -4.01 -9.50 19.64
N MET A 190 -3.73 -8.55 20.55
CA MET A 190 -4.16 -7.17 20.41
C MET A 190 -3.54 -6.49 19.19
N ILE A 191 -2.25 -6.70 18.93
CA ILE A 191 -1.55 -6.16 17.74
C ILE A 191 -2.18 -6.71 16.46
N MET A 192 -2.47 -8.02 16.42
CA MET A 192 -3.17 -8.61 15.29
C MET A 192 -4.56 -7.99 15.10
N GLY A 193 -5.35 -7.85 16.16
CA GLY A 193 -6.66 -7.19 16.08
C GLY A 193 -6.56 -5.73 15.60
N LEU A 194 -5.63 -4.96 16.16
CA LEU A 194 -5.39 -3.57 15.78
C LEU A 194 -4.91 -3.44 14.33
N GLY A 195 -4.05 -4.34 13.86
CA GLY A 195 -3.60 -4.35 12.46
C GLY A 195 -4.76 -4.57 11.47
N LEU A 196 -5.70 -5.45 11.81
CA LEU A 196 -6.92 -5.63 11.01
C LEU A 196 -7.77 -4.36 10.98
N VAL A 197 -7.98 -3.75 12.13
CA VAL A 197 -8.72 -2.48 12.25
C VAL A 197 -8.01 -1.38 11.47
N ALA A 198 -6.69 -1.27 11.59
CA ALA A 198 -5.86 -0.32 10.83
C ALA A 198 -6.09 -0.46 9.32
N PHE A 199 -5.99 -1.67 8.80
CA PHE A 199 -6.17 -1.95 7.37
C PHE A 199 -7.56 -1.58 6.86
N VAL A 200 -8.60 -1.90 7.65
CA VAL A 200 -9.98 -1.53 7.31
C VAL A 200 -10.17 -0.01 7.37
N LEU A 201 -9.64 0.65 8.41
CA LEU A 201 -9.71 2.10 8.56
C LEU A 201 -9.03 2.83 7.40
N ASP A 202 -7.81 2.43 7.02
CA ASP A 202 -7.08 3.02 5.89
C ASP A 202 -7.86 2.90 4.59
N THR A 203 -8.43 1.72 4.33
CA THR A 203 -9.29 1.51 3.16
C THR A 203 -10.54 2.40 3.19
N VAL A 204 -11.20 2.48 4.32
CA VAL A 204 -12.43 3.28 4.50
C VAL A 204 -12.14 4.77 4.37
N VAL A 205 -11.10 5.27 5.03
CA VAL A 205 -10.70 6.69 4.97
C VAL A 205 -10.32 7.08 3.54
N GLY A 206 -9.55 6.26 2.84
CA GLY A 206 -9.21 6.51 1.45
C GLY A 206 -10.44 6.60 0.53
N VAL A 207 -11.39 5.69 0.68
CA VAL A 207 -12.65 5.70 -0.09
C VAL A 207 -13.53 6.91 0.27
N LEU A 208 -13.68 7.23 1.56
CA LEU A 208 -14.46 8.38 2.02
C LEU A 208 -13.87 9.71 1.53
N PHE A 209 -12.54 9.81 1.52
CA PHE A 209 -11.86 10.99 0.99
C PHE A 209 -12.19 11.21 -0.49
N VAL A 210 -12.16 10.16 -1.33
CA VAL A 210 -12.55 10.30 -2.74
C VAL A 210 -14.03 10.66 -2.88
N LYS A 211 -14.90 10.17 -2.00
CA LYS A 211 -16.31 10.59 -1.97
C LYS A 211 -16.45 12.06 -1.63
N ALA A 212 -15.73 12.55 -0.61
CA ALA A 212 -15.68 13.95 -0.26
C ALA A 212 -15.15 14.81 -1.42
N LEU A 213 -14.07 14.34 -2.08
CA LEU A 213 -13.53 15.02 -3.25
C LEU A 213 -14.53 15.09 -4.41
N ASN A 214 -15.33 14.05 -4.62
CA ASN A 214 -16.38 14.03 -5.63
C ASN A 214 -17.53 15.00 -5.33
N LEU A 215 -17.74 15.37 -4.08
CA LEU A 215 -18.70 16.39 -3.68
C LEU A 215 -18.26 17.79 -4.15
N PHE A 216 -16.94 18.06 -4.08
CA PHE A 216 -16.36 19.33 -4.54
C PHE A 216 -16.14 19.38 -6.06
N MET A 217 -16.18 18.21 -6.76
CA MET A 217 -15.90 18.11 -8.20
C MET A 217 -17.05 17.47 -8.99
N PRO A 218 -18.23 18.15 -9.13
CA PRO A 218 -19.42 17.55 -9.72
C PRO A 218 -19.28 17.16 -11.20
N ARG A 219 -18.41 17.86 -11.95
CA ARG A 219 -18.24 17.65 -13.42
C ARG A 219 -17.29 16.51 -13.81
N ARG A 220 -16.42 16.04 -12.90
CA ARG A 220 -15.41 15.00 -13.15
C ARG A 220 -15.33 14.04 -11.96
N LYS A 221 -16.37 13.27 -11.77
CA LYS A 221 -16.43 12.29 -10.67
C LYS A 221 -15.38 11.20 -10.87
N ILE A 222 -14.68 10.89 -9.80
CA ILE A 222 -13.69 9.82 -9.70
C ILE A 222 -14.37 8.61 -9.06
N ASN A 223 -14.08 7.39 -9.53
CA ASN A 223 -14.59 6.21 -8.87
C ASN A 223 -14.00 6.11 -7.44
N PRO A 224 -14.85 6.06 -6.40
CA PRO A 224 -14.38 6.01 -5.01
C PRO A 224 -13.47 4.82 -4.69
N MET A 225 -13.55 3.73 -5.45
CA MET A 225 -12.65 2.57 -5.29
C MET A 225 -11.16 2.92 -5.46
N ILE A 226 -10.83 4.01 -6.17
CA ILE A 226 -9.44 4.48 -6.30
C ILE A 226 -8.87 4.92 -4.96
N GLY A 227 -9.70 5.39 -4.03
CA GLY A 227 -9.26 5.72 -2.67
C GLY A 227 -8.65 4.53 -1.93
N ALA A 228 -9.17 3.33 -2.15
CA ALA A 228 -8.60 2.11 -1.60
C ALA A 228 -7.22 1.75 -2.20
N ALA A 229 -6.86 2.30 -3.37
CA ALA A 229 -5.54 2.14 -3.96
C ALA A 229 -4.50 3.13 -3.40
N GLY A 230 -4.88 3.98 -2.47
CA GLY A 230 -3.97 4.89 -1.77
C GLY A 230 -3.08 4.22 -0.73
N ILE A 231 -3.38 3.00 -0.31
CA ILE A 231 -2.54 2.19 0.57
C ILE A 231 -1.42 1.49 -0.22
N SER A 232 -0.37 1.04 0.45
CA SER A 232 0.79 0.39 -0.18
C SER A 232 0.44 -0.92 -0.91
N ALA A 233 -0.66 -1.58 -0.54
CA ALA A 233 -1.21 -2.71 -1.29
C ALA A 233 -1.79 -2.33 -2.68
N PHE A 234 -1.38 -1.19 -3.22
CA PHE A 234 -1.80 -0.66 -4.51
C PHE A 234 -1.88 -1.69 -5.66
N PRO A 235 -0.91 -2.59 -5.87
CA PRO A 235 -1.01 -3.58 -6.94
C PRO A 235 -2.23 -4.50 -6.80
N MET A 236 -2.55 -4.92 -5.56
CA MET A 236 -3.70 -5.76 -5.26
C MET A 236 -5.02 -5.00 -5.38
N SER A 237 -5.06 -3.77 -4.90
CA SER A 237 -6.22 -2.88 -5.03
C SER A 237 -6.54 -2.56 -6.49
N CYS A 238 -5.51 -2.38 -7.32
CA CYS A 238 -5.65 -2.15 -8.74
C CYS A 238 -6.20 -3.39 -9.47
N LEU A 239 -5.79 -4.59 -9.09
CA LEU A 239 -6.35 -5.84 -9.61
C LEU A 239 -7.84 -5.97 -9.29
N LEU A 240 -8.25 -5.53 -8.11
CA LEU A 240 -9.66 -5.55 -7.71
C LEU A 240 -10.53 -4.65 -8.60
N TYR A 241 -9.99 -3.49 -8.98
CA TYR A 241 -10.66 -2.53 -9.86
C TYR A 241 -10.68 -2.98 -11.33
N THR A 242 -9.62 -3.65 -11.77
CA THR A 242 -9.45 -4.12 -13.16
C THR A 242 -9.98 -5.54 -13.38
N SER A 243 -10.36 -6.24 -12.32
CA SER A 243 -11.01 -7.56 -12.42
C SER A 243 -12.31 -7.41 -13.20
N PRO A 244 -12.57 -8.25 -14.23
CA PRO A 244 -13.82 -8.19 -14.96
C PRO A 244 -14.99 -8.37 -14.00
N SER A 245 -15.97 -7.49 -14.11
CA SER A 245 -17.22 -7.58 -13.36
C SER A 245 -17.86 -8.95 -13.63
N PRO A 246 -18.60 -9.54 -12.68
CA PRO A 246 -19.39 -10.73 -12.94
C PRO A 246 -20.29 -10.62 -14.20
N ARG A 247 -20.63 -9.39 -14.60
CA ARG A 247 -21.35 -9.11 -15.87
C ARG A 247 -20.49 -9.33 -17.12
N ASP A 248 -19.18 -9.12 -17.03
CA ASP A 248 -18.28 -9.30 -18.20
C ASP A 248 -17.95 -10.79 -18.41
N ARG A 249 -18.14 -11.64 -17.39
CA ARG A 249 -18.01 -13.11 -17.50
C ARG A 249 -19.22 -13.78 -18.13
N SER A 250 -20.36 -13.11 -18.17
CA SER A 250 -21.57 -13.65 -18.83
C SER A 250 -21.65 -13.32 -20.32
N LEU A 251 -20.66 -12.62 -20.86
CA LEU A 251 -20.55 -12.24 -22.27
C LEU A 251 -19.35 -12.90 -22.98
N SER A 252 -18.61 -13.76 -22.30
CA SER A 252 -17.60 -14.68 -22.83
C SER A 252 -18.05 -16.13 -22.69
#